data_07c2c17da67b8a77d11106590d600d44
#
_entry.id   07c2c17da67b8a77d11106590d600d44
#
_cell.length_a   1.000
_cell.length_b   1.000
_cell.length_c   1.000
_cell.angle_alpha   90.00
_cell.angle_beta   90.00
_cell.angle_gamma   90.00
#
_symmetry.space_group_name_H-M   'P 1'
#
loop_
_entity.id
_entity.type
_entity.pdbx_description
1 polymer ?
#
loop_
_entity_poly.entity_id
_entity_poly.type
_entity_poly.pdbx_seq_one_letter_code
_entity_poly.pdbx_strand_id
1 'polypeptide(L)'
;MTMSRLPLSAGICIAALLAAHPAVAQKKGGDMVMAQPAGTNTLDPHFTASAAARNMMLSMYETLMVIDENTTPIPHLAEKVTVAEDGLAYTFTLRKGVKFHTGKEMTSADVKASFDRFGQLSPEKTTMASVERIDTPDPYTVIFRMKALDTSFLDRLASPASPTTIIPTEEAGKPVNKTNMISTGPYQFVEWEPDTHLKVKRFEGYTAAPGKAADGLGGKKTAYFDTVTVRIIREASARVAALEAGQVQYVEDVPVLAAKRLESNAKLKVIDLLPAAQPVMLINSVQAPTNNAKLRQAMQAAVDMKEVMTAATDGNFKLNHSFVYPNNPYFNDAGKPYYSVNDTKKAKQLLAESGYKGEPIVMLTNKDYQYMYKSALVMSEQLKDLGVNIKLEVLDWPTMADLSRKREGWNMAASGLAIQPFVGPYSFMKLFWGATHIAFADKDPVLEEAWTKFNKSLKLDDRKAAWTQIEGRMADQVYVMKLGDSGNKLAMARNLSGFKPYAGAVRMWDVWLD
;
A
#
# COMPACT_ATOMS: atom_id res chain seq x y z
N MET A 1 -37.93 -81.55 0.22
CA MET A 1 -36.68 -81.47 1.00
C MET A 1 -35.58 -80.99 0.11
N THR A 2 -35.30 -79.69 0.12
CA THR A 2 -34.16 -79.11 -0.57
C THR A 2 -33.69 -77.90 0.26
N MET A 3 -32.54 -78.06 0.89
CA MET A 3 -31.87 -77.05 1.71
C MET A 3 -31.15 -76.09 0.78
N SER A 4 -31.51 -74.81 0.84
CA SER A 4 -30.80 -73.74 0.19
C SER A 4 -29.68 -73.22 1.09
N ARG A 5 -28.46 -73.16 0.56
CA ARG A 5 -27.28 -72.57 1.22
C ARG A 5 -27.21 -71.04 0.93
N LEU A 6 -27.15 -70.26 1.96
CA LEU A 6 -26.79 -68.83 1.86
C LEU A 6 -25.26 -68.63 1.75
N PRO A 7 -24.74 -67.68 0.94
CA PRO A 7 -23.33 -67.36 0.95
C PRO A 7 -23.01 -66.28 2.01
N LEU A 8 -21.97 -66.56 2.75
CA LEU A 8 -21.35 -65.62 3.71
C LEU A 8 -20.59 -64.56 2.92
N SER A 9 -21.05 -63.29 2.99
CA SER A 9 -20.32 -62.15 2.44
C SER A 9 -19.29 -61.66 3.46
N ALA A 10 -18.01 -61.85 3.17
CA ALA A 10 -16.90 -61.29 3.94
C ALA A 10 -16.78 -59.77 3.67
N GLY A 11 -17.15 -58.96 4.64
CA GLY A 11 -16.93 -57.50 4.60
C GLY A 11 -15.46 -57.18 4.85
N ILE A 12 -14.79 -56.65 3.84
CA ILE A 12 -13.44 -56.10 3.99
C ILE A 12 -13.57 -54.68 4.58
N CYS A 13 -13.25 -54.51 5.86
CA CYS A 13 -13.06 -53.18 6.48
C CYS A 13 -11.74 -52.57 6.01
N ILE A 14 -11.79 -51.64 5.04
CA ILE A 14 -10.64 -50.80 4.70
C ILE A 14 -10.51 -49.74 5.79
N ALA A 15 -9.58 -49.96 6.71
CA ALA A 15 -9.15 -48.95 7.67
C ALA A 15 -8.39 -47.84 6.90
N ALA A 16 -9.02 -46.70 6.65
CA ALA A 16 -8.35 -45.52 6.14
C ALA A 16 -7.39 -44.97 7.23
N LEU A 17 -6.10 -45.26 7.07
CA LEU A 17 -5.03 -44.60 7.82
C LEU A 17 -5.01 -43.12 7.37
N LEU A 18 -5.68 -42.25 8.13
CA LEU A 18 -5.46 -40.81 8.08
C LEU A 18 -4.01 -40.56 8.49
N ALA A 19 -3.14 -40.31 7.52
CA ALA A 19 -1.79 -39.82 7.76
C ALA A 19 -1.90 -38.45 8.49
N ALA A 20 -1.86 -38.51 9.81
CA ALA A 20 -1.67 -37.30 10.62
C ALA A 20 -0.30 -36.73 10.27
N HIS A 21 -0.28 -35.71 9.41
CA HIS A 21 0.91 -34.90 9.25
C HIS A 21 1.21 -34.30 10.64
N PRO A 22 2.42 -34.44 11.18
CA PRO A 22 2.76 -33.80 12.44
C PRO A 22 2.57 -32.28 12.23
N ALA A 23 1.62 -31.70 12.95
CA ALA A 23 1.54 -30.27 13.06
C ALA A 23 2.86 -29.82 13.70
N VAL A 24 3.76 -29.24 12.92
CA VAL A 24 4.98 -28.62 13.46
C VAL A 24 4.50 -27.60 14.46
N ALA A 25 4.76 -27.85 15.75
CA ALA A 25 4.34 -26.96 16.81
C ALA A 25 5.04 -25.62 16.60
N GLN A 26 4.27 -24.55 16.48
CA GLN A 26 4.78 -23.18 16.37
C GLN A 26 5.66 -22.89 17.58
N LYS A 27 6.97 -22.81 17.37
CA LYS A 27 7.95 -22.67 18.45
C LYS A 27 8.04 -21.20 18.83
N LYS A 28 7.80 -20.90 20.12
CA LYS A 28 8.12 -19.60 20.71
C LYS A 28 9.58 -19.58 21.13
N GLY A 29 10.22 -18.43 20.96
CA GLY A 29 11.59 -18.17 21.41
C GLY A 29 12.55 -17.89 20.26
N GLY A 30 13.78 -17.58 20.61
CA GLY A 30 14.85 -17.24 19.68
C GLY A 30 14.78 -15.82 19.12
N ASP A 31 15.77 -15.53 18.30
CA ASP A 31 15.99 -14.19 17.73
C ASP A 31 15.78 -14.20 16.22
N MET A 32 15.14 -13.15 15.71
CA MET A 32 15.04 -12.89 14.28
C MET A 32 15.85 -11.66 13.90
N VAL A 33 16.62 -11.77 12.83
CA VAL A 33 17.32 -10.62 12.24
C VAL A 33 16.81 -10.45 10.80
N MET A 34 16.30 -9.25 10.51
CA MET A 34 15.93 -8.87 9.15
C MET A 34 16.76 -7.69 8.65
N ALA A 35 16.87 -7.52 7.36
CA ALA A 35 17.54 -6.37 6.77
C ALA A 35 16.62 -5.59 5.84
N GLN A 36 16.63 -4.27 5.98
CA GLN A 36 15.96 -3.32 5.09
C GLN A 36 16.96 -2.33 4.47
N PRO A 37 16.63 -1.71 3.31
CA PRO A 37 17.56 -0.86 2.57
C PRO A 37 17.79 0.51 3.19
N ALA A 38 16.85 1.01 3.99
CA ALA A 38 16.88 2.36 4.51
C ALA A 38 16.54 2.41 6.00
N GLY A 39 17.25 3.24 6.73
CA GLY A 39 16.93 3.61 8.10
C GLY A 39 15.97 4.80 8.18
N THR A 40 15.84 5.34 9.36
CA THR A 40 15.07 6.55 9.65
C THR A 40 15.83 7.43 10.64
N ASN A 41 15.56 8.72 10.60
CA ASN A 41 16.07 9.68 11.57
C ASN A 41 15.12 9.91 12.75
N THR A 42 13.99 9.19 12.79
CA THR A 42 13.00 9.31 13.86
C THR A 42 12.21 8.01 14.04
N LEU A 43 11.94 7.66 15.29
CA LEU A 43 10.95 6.65 15.69
C LEU A 43 9.74 7.31 16.37
N ASP A 44 9.57 8.61 16.25
CA ASP A 44 8.38 9.31 16.72
C ASP A 44 7.22 9.04 15.72
N PRO A 45 6.20 8.27 16.15
CA PRO A 45 5.19 7.75 15.22
C PRO A 45 4.29 8.85 14.65
N HIS A 46 4.20 10.01 15.32
CA HIS A 46 3.36 11.12 14.87
C HIS A 46 4.13 12.15 14.02
N PHE A 47 5.44 11.98 13.85
CA PHE A 47 6.27 12.98 13.16
C PHE A 47 6.75 12.53 11.78
N THR A 48 6.49 11.29 11.38
CA THR A 48 6.98 10.75 10.11
C THR A 48 5.89 10.02 9.33
N ALA A 49 5.95 10.12 7.99
CA ALA A 49 5.22 9.29 7.05
C ALA A 49 6.17 8.35 6.25
N SER A 50 7.42 8.22 6.68
CA SER A 50 8.43 7.36 6.03
C SER A 50 8.03 5.89 6.07
N ALA A 51 8.08 5.21 4.92
CA ALA A 51 7.84 3.77 4.84
C ALA A 51 8.87 2.96 5.65
N ALA A 52 10.15 3.38 5.64
CA ALA A 52 11.20 2.74 6.43
C ALA A 52 10.92 2.84 7.95
N ALA A 53 10.57 4.05 8.43
CA ALA A 53 10.18 4.25 9.83
C ALA A 53 8.96 3.40 10.20
N ARG A 54 7.92 3.40 9.36
CA ARG A 54 6.72 2.60 9.57
C ARG A 54 7.04 1.12 9.71
N ASN A 55 7.82 0.53 8.79
CA ASN A 55 8.17 -0.89 8.84
C ASN A 55 8.93 -1.25 10.11
N MET A 56 9.82 -0.36 10.59
CA MET A 56 10.51 -0.53 11.86
C MET A 56 9.55 -0.50 13.06
N MET A 57 8.57 0.39 13.05
CA MET A 57 7.68 0.64 14.20
C MET A 57 6.42 -0.22 14.23
N LEU A 58 6.03 -0.85 13.10
CA LEU A 58 4.72 -1.49 12.91
C LEU A 58 4.38 -2.56 13.98
N SER A 59 5.38 -3.25 14.49
CA SER A 59 5.21 -4.27 15.54
C SER A 59 5.10 -3.71 16.96
N MET A 60 5.48 -2.43 17.15
CA MET A 60 5.44 -1.77 18.46
C MET A 60 4.17 -0.95 18.67
N TYR A 61 3.64 -0.35 17.60
CA TYR A 61 2.56 0.62 17.69
C TYR A 61 1.26 0.07 17.11
N GLU A 62 0.14 0.46 17.72
CA GLU A 62 -1.20 0.12 17.25
C GLU A 62 -2.08 1.37 17.16
N THR A 63 -3.18 1.25 16.40
CA THR A 63 -4.11 2.32 16.06
C THR A 63 -5.55 1.92 16.40
N LEU A 64 -6.49 2.86 16.42
CA LEU A 64 -7.92 2.56 16.64
C LEU A 64 -8.49 1.67 15.55
N MET A 65 -8.13 1.99 14.31
CA MET A 65 -8.55 1.29 13.09
C MET A 65 -7.31 0.81 12.35
N VAL A 66 -7.44 -0.28 11.63
CA VAL A 66 -6.44 -0.82 10.70
C VAL A 66 -7.14 -1.29 9.42
N ILE A 67 -6.38 -1.77 8.45
CA ILE A 67 -6.92 -2.42 7.25
C ILE A 67 -6.74 -3.93 7.31
N ASP A 68 -7.73 -4.65 6.80
CA ASP A 68 -7.70 -6.12 6.63
C ASP A 68 -6.89 -6.54 5.38
N GLU A 69 -6.87 -7.84 5.04
CA GLU A 69 -6.20 -8.36 3.81
C GLU A 69 -6.85 -7.83 2.51
N ASN A 70 -8.10 -7.38 2.57
CA ASN A 70 -8.84 -6.79 1.46
C ASN A 70 -8.78 -5.26 1.44
N THR A 71 -7.87 -4.67 2.24
CA THR A 71 -7.69 -3.22 2.38
C THR A 71 -8.93 -2.47 2.89
N THR A 72 -9.84 -3.17 3.56
CA THR A 72 -11.04 -2.59 4.20
C THR A 72 -10.70 -2.09 5.60
N PRO A 73 -11.13 -0.88 5.98
CA PRO A 73 -10.99 -0.39 7.35
C PRO A 73 -11.75 -1.26 8.34
N ILE A 74 -11.05 -1.77 9.36
CA ILE A 74 -11.63 -2.56 10.44
C ILE A 74 -11.19 -2.00 11.82
N PRO A 75 -12.01 -2.14 12.87
CA PRO A 75 -11.62 -1.81 14.24
C PRO A 75 -10.45 -2.67 14.73
N HIS A 76 -9.56 -2.06 15.57
CA HIS A 76 -8.41 -2.77 16.16
C HIS A 76 -8.23 -2.49 17.67
N LEU A 77 -7.72 -1.32 18.10
CA LEU A 77 -7.78 -0.90 19.50
C LEU A 77 -9.20 -0.47 19.90
N ALA A 78 -10.00 -0.03 18.94
CA ALA A 78 -11.43 0.01 19.09
C ALA A 78 -12.03 -1.41 18.94
N GLU A 79 -13.03 -1.73 19.75
CA GLU A 79 -13.86 -2.92 19.59
C GLU A 79 -14.92 -2.68 18.51
N LYS A 80 -15.45 -1.46 18.48
CA LYS A 80 -16.55 -1.05 17.59
C LYS A 80 -16.43 0.42 17.20
N VAL A 81 -16.87 0.75 16.01
CA VAL A 81 -17.14 2.12 15.56
C VAL A 81 -18.61 2.24 15.11
N THR A 82 -19.25 3.32 15.51
CA THR A 82 -20.62 3.68 15.07
C THR A 82 -20.56 5.08 14.47
N VAL A 83 -21.14 5.24 13.30
CA VAL A 83 -21.22 6.52 12.60
C VAL A 83 -22.66 7.03 12.72
N ALA A 84 -22.84 8.29 13.11
CA ALA A 84 -24.16 8.93 13.15
C ALA A 84 -24.75 9.03 11.71
N GLU A 85 -26.07 9.05 11.59
CA GLU A 85 -26.75 9.07 10.29
C GLU A 85 -26.36 10.26 9.41
N ASP A 86 -26.10 11.42 10.04
CA ASP A 86 -25.64 12.64 9.39
C ASP A 86 -24.12 12.63 9.06
N GLY A 87 -23.38 11.60 9.51
CA GLY A 87 -21.93 11.49 9.34
C GLY A 87 -21.12 12.49 10.16
N LEU A 88 -21.74 13.21 11.11
CA LEU A 88 -21.06 14.24 11.91
C LEU A 88 -20.55 13.76 13.27
N ALA A 89 -20.74 12.47 13.60
CA ALA A 89 -20.15 11.88 14.78
C ALA A 89 -19.70 10.44 14.52
N TYR A 90 -18.44 10.14 14.91
CA TYR A 90 -17.86 8.81 14.91
C TYR A 90 -17.58 8.39 16.34
N THR A 91 -18.33 7.42 16.85
CA THR A 91 -18.21 6.91 18.23
C THR A 91 -17.42 5.60 18.21
N PHE A 92 -16.27 5.61 18.89
CA PHE A 92 -15.42 4.44 19.08
C PHE A 92 -15.60 3.90 20.49
N THR A 93 -15.94 2.61 20.61
CA THR A 93 -15.88 1.87 21.86
C THR A 93 -14.52 1.21 21.93
N LEU A 94 -13.71 1.50 22.95
CA LEU A 94 -12.38 0.97 23.11
C LEU A 94 -12.41 -0.45 23.70
N ARG A 95 -11.45 -1.29 23.29
CA ARG A 95 -11.19 -2.57 23.94
C ARG A 95 -10.71 -2.33 25.38
N LYS A 96 -11.28 -3.06 26.34
CA LYS A 96 -10.87 -3.01 27.75
C LYS A 96 -9.65 -3.89 28.00
N GLY A 97 -8.86 -3.52 29.01
CA GLY A 97 -7.67 -4.29 29.44
C GLY A 97 -6.49 -4.21 28.47
N VAL A 98 -6.52 -3.33 27.45
CA VAL A 98 -5.36 -3.10 26.58
C VAL A 98 -4.27 -2.39 27.36
N LYS A 99 -3.07 -2.99 27.40
CA LYS A 99 -1.94 -2.47 28.17
C LYS A 99 -0.89 -1.84 27.26
N PHE A 100 -0.40 -0.69 27.66
CA PHE A 100 0.87 -0.15 27.15
C PHE A 100 2.06 -0.99 27.61
N HIS A 101 3.21 -0.82 26.97
CA HIS A 101 4.47 -1.50 27.33
C HIS A 101 4.91 -1.25 28.78
N THR A 102 4.38 -0.21 29.42
CA THR A 102 4.58 0.08 30.86
C THR A 102 3.68 -0.73 31.80
N GLY A 103 2.69 -1.45 31.25
CA GLY A 103 1.66 -2.14 32.02
C GLY A 103 0.43 -1.28 32.38
N LYS A 104 0.46 0.05 32.14
CA LYS A 104 -0.68 0.96 32.28
C LYS A 104 -1.77 0.57 31.27
N GLU A 105 -3.04 0.57 31.69
CA GLU A 105 -4.17 0.35 30.80
C GLU A 105 -4.44 1.59 29.94
N MET A 106 -4.72 1.37 28.64
CA MET A 106 -5.11 2.40 27.69
C MET A 106 -6.54 2.88 27.95
N THR A 107 -6.74 4.19 27.91
CA THR A 107 -8.05 4.84 28.08
C THR A 107 -8.33 5.82 26.96
N SER A 108 -9.56 6.36 26.94
CA SER A 108 -9.99 7.41 26.00
C SER A 108 -9.15 8.70 26.11
N ALA A 109 -8.60 8.98 27.29
CA ALA A 109 -7.71 10.13 27.50
C ALA A 109 -6.40 9.97 26.70
N ASP A 110 -5.83 8.75 26.67
CA ASP A 110 -4.61 8.46 25.88
C ASP A 110 -4.90 8.57 24.39
N VAL A 111 -6.07 8.13 23.93
CA VAL A 111 -6.52 8.28 22.55
C VAL A 111 -6.63 9.75 22.16
N LYS A 112 -7.34 10.56 22.98
CA LYS A 112 -7.48 12.00 22.71
C LYS A 112 -6.12 12.69 22.64
N ALA A 113 -5.25 12.46 23.61
CA ALA A 113 -3.90 13.05 23.65
C ALA A 113 -3.06 12.66 22.42
N SER A 114 -3.16 11.40 21.95
CA SER A 114 -2.48 10.93 20.73
C SER A 114 -2.97 11.65 19.49
N PHE A 115 -4.28 11.80 19.32
CA PHE A 115 -4.86 12.50 18.17
C PHE A 115 -4.61 14.01 18.20
N ASP A 116 -4.64 14.64 19.37
CA ASP A 116 -4.28 16.05 19.54
C ASP A 116 -2.82 16.27 19.10
N ARG A 117 -1.89 15.40 19.53
CA ARG A 117 -0.49 15.44 19.11
C ARG A 117 -0.31 15.17 17.61
N PHE A 118 -0.99 14.15 17.07
CA PHE A 118 -0.96 13.85 15.64
C PHE A 118 -1.42 15.05 14.79
N GLY A 119 -2.51 15.70 15.18
CA GLY A 119 -3.04 16.89 14.50
C GLY A 119 -2.10 18.09 14.51
N GLN A 120 -1.14 18.15 15.44
CA GLN A 120 -0.14 19.22 15.51
C GLN A 120 1.12 18.89 14.71
N LEU A 121 1.63 17.67 14.82
CA LEU A 121 2.99 17.30 14.40
C LEU A 121 3.05 16.52 13.08
N SER A 122 1.98 15.78 12.73
CA SER A 122 2.05 14.86 11.60
C SER A 122 2.16 15.58 10.25
N PRO A 123 2.97 15.05 9.32
CA PRO A 123 2.90 15.44 7.91
C PRO A 123 1.49 15.27 7.31
N GLU A 124 0.71 14.31 7.83
CA GLU A 124 -0.67 14.00 7.43
C GLU A 124 -1.72 14.58 8.41
N LYS A 125 -1.39 15.65 9.14
CA LYS A 125 -2.30 16.34 10.08
C LYS A 125 -3.62 16.79 9.46
N THR A 126 -3.68 16.92 8.14
CA THR A 126 -4.92 17.19 7.39
C THR A 126 -5.99 16.12 7.62
N THR A 127 -5.62 14.92 8.07
CA THR A 127 -6.56 13.90 8.54
C THR A 127 -7.48 14.42 9.64
N MET A 128 -6.99 15.34 10.46
CA MET A 128 -7.75 15.96 11.56
C MET A 128 -8.45 17.26 11.14
N ALA A 129 -8.31 17.72 9.90
CA ALA A 129 -8.86 19.02 9.47
C ALA A 129 -10.39 19.09 9.54
N SER A 130 -11.06 17.96 9.27
CA SER A 130 -12.53 17.81 9.36
C SER A 130 -13.04 17.60 10.78
N VAL A 131 -12.16 17.33 11.77
CA VAL A 131 -12.55 17.13 13.17
C VAL A 131 -12.73 18.48 13.86
N GLU A 132 -13.88 18.68 14.49
CA GLU A 132 -14.17 19.84 15.33
C GLU A 132 -13.57 19.67 16.73
N ARG A 133 -13.90 18.53 17.37
CA ARG A 133 -13.41 18.17 18.70
C ARG A 133 -13.47 16.68 18.94
N ILE A 134 -12.77 16.22 19.97
CA ILE A 134 -12.79 14.84 20.45
C ILE A 134 -13.34 14.85 21.88
N ASP A 135 -14.47 14.16 22.08
CA ASP A 135 -15.11 13.98 23.38
C ASP A 135 -14.71 12.61 23.96
N THR A 136 -14.46 12.57 25.26
CA THR A 136 -14.12 11.35 26.02
C THR A 136 -15.02 11.24 27.25
N PRO A 137 -16.31 10.85 27.07
CA PRO A 137 -17.32 10.88 28.14
C PRO A 137 -17.05 9.85 29.26
N ASP A 138 -16.31 8.81 28.95
CA ASP A 138 -15.89 7.77 29.90
C ASP A 138 -14.54 7.17 29.44
N PRO A 139 -13.87 6.30 30.27
CA PRO A 139 -12.56 5.75 29.94
C PRO A 139 -12.48 4.89 28.67
N TYR A 140 -13.61 4.43 28.12
CA TYR A 140 -13.64 3.51 26.97
C TYR A 140 -14.47 4.02 25.79
N THR A 141 -14.88 5.27 25.82
CA THR A 141 -15.64 5.90 24.71
C THR A 141 -14.91 7.14 24.20
N VAL A 142 -14.69 7.17 22.87
CA VAL A 142 -14.12 8.32 22.16
C VAL A 142 -15.08 8.73 21.05
N ILE A 143 -15.45 10.01 21.01
CA ILE A 143 -16.36 10.55 19.99
C ILE A 143 -15.65 11.66 19.21
N PHE A 144 -15.43 11.41 17.92
CA PHE A 144 -14.97 12.47 17.02
C PHE A 144 -16.20 13.23 16.50
N ARG A 145 -16.27 14.53 16.82
CA ARG A 145 -17.26 15.46 16.27
C ARG A 145 -16.67 16.13 15.04
N MET A 146 -17.41 16.07 13.92
CA MET A 146 -16.95 16.54 12.64
C MET A 146 -17.53 17.90 12.31
N LYS A 147 -16.75 18.78 11.70
CA LYS A 147 -17.18 20.10 11.16
C LYS A 147 -18.11 19.95 9.96
N ALA A 148 -17.86 18.91 9.16
CA ALA A 148 -18.60 18.58 7.95
C ALA A 148 -18.46 17.08 7.68
N LEU A 149 -19.33 16.55 6.82
CA LEU A 149 -19.26 15.17 6.36
C LEU A 149 -17.90 14.86 5.73
N ASP A 150 -17.28 13.79 6.21
CA ASP A 150 -15.98 13.30 5.73
C ASP A 150 -16.02 11.79 5.55
N THR A 151 -16.42 11.36 4.37
CA THR A 151 -16.65 9.94 4.05
C THR A 151 -15.36 9.11 3.99
N SER A 152 -14.19 9.75 3.94
CA SER A 152 -12.88 9.11 3.92
C SER A 152 -12.19 9.09 5.30
N PHE A 153 -12.85 9.56 6.35
CA PHE A 153 -12.24 9.66 7.67
C PHE A 153 -11.77 8.30 8.20
N LEU A 154 -12.61 7.26 8.14
CA LEU A 154 -12.23 5.91 8.59
C LEU A 154 -11.12 5.30 7.73
N ASP A 155 -11.14 5.53 6.42
CA ASP A 155 -10.08 5.07 5.51
C ASP A 155 -8.72 5.67 5.90
N ARG A 156 -8.70 6.98 6.25
CA ARG A 156 -7.47 7.65 6.70
C ARG A 156 -7.02 7.19 8.07
N LEU A 157 -7.94 6.96 9.01
CA LEU A 157 -7.59 6.43 10.34
C LEU A 157 -7.01 5.01 10.28
N ALA A 158 -7.46 4.21 9.34
CA ALA A 158 -6.99 2.84 9.15
C ALA A 158 -5.70 2.75 8.32
N SER A 159 -5.31 3.84 7.64
CA SER A 159 -4.18 3.85 6.72
C SER A 159 -2.84 3.70 7.45
N PRO A 160 -2.01 2.71 7.10
CA PRO A 160 -0.67 2.59 7.65
C PRO A 160 0.34 3.58 7.03
N ALA A 161 -0.06 4.37 6.04
CA ALA A 161 0.83 5.36 5.40
C ALA A 161 1.28 6.46 6.38
N SER A 162 0.38 6.86 7.29
CA SER A 162 0.68 7.75 8.41
C SER A 162 -0.19 7.33 9.60
N PRO A 163 0.25 6.32 10.36
CA PRO A 163 -0.59 5.69 11.36
C PRO A 163 -0.88 6.65 12.52
N THR A 164 -2.16 6.77 12.86
CA THR A 164 -2.63 7.50 14.04
C THR A 164 -2.44 6.62 15.30
N THR A 165 -1.19 6.37 15.65
CA THR A 165 -0.81 5.46 16.73
C THR A 165 -1.25 5.98 18.08
N ILE A 166 -1.60 5.06 18.99
CA ILE A 166 -1.99 5.41 20.36
C ILE A 166 -0.78 5.24 21.28
N ILE A 167 -0.44 6.33 21.96
CA ILE A 167 0.63 6.40 22.95
C ILE A 167 0.08 6.94 24.28
N PRO A 168 0.75 6.67 25.43
CA PRO A 168 0.30 7.19 26.71
C PRO A 168 0.23 8.72 26.73
N THR A 169 -0.70 9.28 27.50
CA THR A 169 -0.87 10.74 27.64
C THR A 169 0.44 11.44 28.04
N GLU A 170 1.21 10.83 28.94
CA GLU A 170 2.51 11.33 29.39
C GLU A 170 3.57 11.34 28.27
N GLU A 171 3.45 10.46 27.28
CA GLU A 171 4.30 10.46 26.08
C GLU A 171 3.81 11.48 25.04
N ALA A 172 2.50 11.62 24.90
CA ALA A 172 1.91 12.56 23.96
C ALA A 172 2.27 14.04 24.26
N GLY A 173 2.53 14.36 25.52
CA GLY A 173 2.98 15.71 25.93
C GLY A 173 4.46 16.01 25.64
N LYS A 174 5.27 15.04 25.20
CA LYS A 174 6.70 15.23 24.98
C LYS A 174 7.00 15.88 23.61
N PRO A 175 8.12 16.65 23.52
CA PRO A 175 8.60 17.17 22.24
C PRO A 175 8.89 16.05 21.23
N VAL A 176 8.98 16.43 19.96
CA VAL A 176 9.38 15.54 18.86
C VAL A 176 10.69 14.83 19.18
N ASN A 177 10.76 13.54 18.89
CA ASN A 177 11.93 12.67 19.16
C ASN A 177 12.34 12.54 20.64
N LYS A 178 11.45 12.89 21.57
CA LYS A 178 11.67 12.72 23.03
C LYS A 178 10.73 11.69 23.67
N THR A 179 9.92 11.00 22.88
CA THR A 179 9.08 9.89 23.33
C THR A 179 9.92 8.66 23.64
N ASN A 180 9.47 7.84 24.61
CA ASN A 180 10.15 6.59 25.01
C ASN A 180 9.71 5.37 24.18
N MET A 181 9.07 5.59 23.01
CA MET A 181 8.58 4.54 22.10
C MET A 181 7.65 3.52 22.79
N ILE A 182 6.78 4.03 23.65
CA ILE A 182 5.79 3.25 24.41
C ILE A 182 4.47 3.23 23.64
N SER A 183 3.93 2.05 23.40
CA SER A 183 2.60 1.82 22.84
C SER A 183 2.06 0.47 23.29
N THR A 184 1.14 -0.13 22.53
CA THR A 184 0.35 -1.32 22.92
C THR A 184 0.71 -2.58 22.14
N GLY A 185 1.63 -2.50 21.17
CA GLY A 185 1.91 -3.59 20.22
C GLY A 185 2.56 -4.83 20.82
N PRO A 186 2.64 -5.95 20.06
CA PRO A 186 3.16 -7.23 20.53
C PRO A 186 4.67 -7.25 20.82
N TYR A 187 5.40 -6.26 20.31
CA TYR A 187 6.82 -6.05 20.61
C TYR A 187 7.03 -4.70 21.26
N GLN A 188 8.01 -4.58 22.13
CA GLN A 188 8.40 -3.36 22.82
C GLN A 188 9.86 -2.99 22.51
N PHE A 189 10.14 -1.70 22.53
CA PHE A 189 11.45 -1.11 22.26
C PHE A 189 12.54 -1.65 23.20
N VAL A 190 13.73 -1.89 22.65
CA VAL A 190 14.95 -2.21 23.39
C VAL A 190 16.02 -1.16 23.14
N GLU A 191 16.44 -1.02 21.87
CA GLU A 191 17.48 -0.08 21.46
C GLU A 191 17.31 0.32 20.00
N TRP A 192 17.80 1.49 19.66
CA TRP A 192 17.84 1.99 18.30
C TRP A 192 19.11 2.81 18.09
N GLU A 193 19.84 2.45 17.07
CA GLU A 193 20.97 3.22 16.55
C GLU A 193 20.63 3.64 15.12
N PRO A 194 20.47 4.95 14.86
CA PRO A 194 20.15 5.44 13.52
C PRO A 194 21.08 4.88 12.45
N ASP A 195 20.53 4.51 11.30
CA ASP A 195 21.24 3.93 10.16
C ASP A 195 21.98 2.60 10.42
N THR A 196 21.87 2.03 11.58
CA THR A 196 22.48 0.75 11.97
C THR A 196 21.42 -0.30 12.23
N HIS A 197 20.59 -0.13 13.28
CA HIS A 197 19.55 -1.10 13.62
C HIS A 197 18.49 -0.56 14.59
N LEU A 198 17.34 -1.24 14.59
CA LEU A 198 16.36 -1.21 15.67
C LEU A 198 16.25 -2.61 16.26
N LYS A 199 16.27 -2.74 17.58
CA LYS A 199 15.97 -3.98 18.30
C LYS A 199 14.71 -3.83 19.15
N VAL A 200 13.84 -4.81 19.05
CA VAL A 200 12.61 -4.91 19.84
C VAL A 200 12.55 -6.29 20.49
N LYS A 201 11.85 -6.42 21.63
CA LYS A 201 11.61 -7.69 22.30
C LYS A 201 10.12 -7.95 22.46
N ARG A 202 9.74 -9.21 22.60
CA ARG A 202 8.35 -9.59 22.88
C ARG A 202 7.83 -8.89 24.13
N PHE A 203 6.62 -8.39 24.04
CA PHE A 203 5.89 -7.83 25.18
C PHE A 203 4.99 -8.90 25.78
N GLU A 204 5.37 -9.44 26.93
CA GLU A 204 4.62 -10.52 27.59
C GLU A 204 3.24 -10.06 28.09
N GLY A 205 3.07 -8.75 28.32
CA GLY A 205 1.80 -8.14 28.72
C GLY A 205 0.86 -7.81 27.57
N TYR A 206 1.18 -8.22 26.33
CA TYR A 206 0.40 -7.89 25.14
C TYR A 206 -1.04 -8.40 25.21
N THR A 207 -2.00 -7.51 25.01
CA THR A 207 -3.43 -7.82 24.99
C THR A 207 -3.88 -8.04 23.54
N ALA A 208 -3.78 -9.28 23.05
CA ALA A 208 -4.18 -9.63 21.70
C ALA A 208 -5.67 -9.34 21.45
N ALA A 209 -6.03 -8.93 20.23
CA ALA A 209 -7.43 -8.75 19.85
C ALA A 209 -8.18 -10.09 19.95
N PRO A 210 -9.38 -10.12 20.54
CA PRO A 210 -10.17 -11.34 20.65
C PRO A 210 -10.70 -11.79 19.28
N GLY A 211 -10.89 -13.10 19.11
CA GLY A 211 -11.55 -13.68 17.94
C GLY A 211 -10.61 -14.19 16.85
N LYS A 212 -10.77 -13.75 15.63
CA LYS A 212 -10.13 -14.28 14.42
C LYS A 212 -8.60 -14.16 14.45
N ALA A 213 -7.93 -15.07 13.72
CA ALA A 213 -6.51 -14.95 13.38
C ALA A 213 -6.19 -13.56 12.80
N ALA A 214 -4.90 -13.19 12.76
CA ALA A 214 -4.49 -11.92 12.14
C ALA A 214 -5.04 -11.79 10.72
N ASP A 215 -5.61 -10.63 10.44
CA ASP A 215 -6.23 -10.27 9.17
C ASP A 215 -5.70 -8.88 8.75
N GLY A 216 -4.91 -8.83 7.71
CA GLY A 216 -4.18 -7.62 7.32
C GLY A 216 -3.27 -7.13 8.44
N LEU A 217 -3.55 -5.93 8.93
CA LEU A 217 -2.84 -5.33 10.07
C LEU A 217 -3.61 -5.48 11.41
N GLY A 218 -4.78 -6.14 11.37
CA GLY A 218 -5.65 -6.37 12.51
C GLY A 218 -5.67 -7.81 13.02
N GLY A 219 -6.66 -8.10 13.87
CA GLY A 219 -6.88 -9.42 14.44
C GLY A 219 -5.90 -9.79 15.56
N LYS A 220 -5.87 -11.07 15.89
CA LYS A 220 -4.99 -11.62 16.94
C LYS A 220 -3.56 -11.71 16.39
N LYS A 221 -2.66 -10.92 16.93
CA LYS A 221 -1.23 -10.94 16.62
C LYS A 221 -0.48 -11.77 17.67
N THR A 222 0.45 -12.62 17.24
CA THR A 222 1.28 -13.42 18.14
C THR A 222 2.75 -13.13 17.90
N ALA A 223 3.46 -12.63 18.91
CA ALA A 223 4.91 -12.50 18.90
C ALA A 223 5.55 -13.83 19.25
N TYR A 224 6.16 -14.51 18.29
CA TYR A 224 6.85 -15.79 18.53
C TYR A 224 8.30 -15.62 18.96
N PHE A 225 9.04 -14.69 18.35
CA PHE A 225 10.44 -14.42 18.69
C PHE A 225 10.58 -13.71 20.04
N ASP A 226 11.66 -13.99 20.76
CA ASP A 226 12.05 -13.25 21.96
C ASP A 226 12.50 -11.86 21.59
N THR A 227 13.32 -11.74 20.52
CA THR A 227 13.75 -10.47 19.96
C THR A 227 13.65 -10.44 18.44
N VAL A 228 13.43 -9.23 17.89
CA VAL A 228 13.54 -8.95 16.45
C VAL A 228 14.50 -7.77 16.29
N THR A 229 15.52 -7.96 15.43
CA THR A 229 16.46 -6.91 15.05
C THR A 229 16.28 -6.54 13.59
N VAL A 230 15.99 -5.28 13.31
CA VAL A 230 15.92 -4.71 11.96
C VAL A 230 17.25 -4.04 11.67
N ARG A 231 18.08 -4.66 10.83
CA ARG A 231 19.38 -4.11 10.42
C ARG A 231 19.22 -3.24 9.17
N ILE A 232 19.97 -2.16 9.09
CA ILE A 232 20.02 -1.31 7.90
C ILE A 232 21.23 -1.74 7.07
N ILE A 233 20.98 -2.31 5.89
CA ILE A 233 22.02 -2.68 4.93
C ILE A 233 21.64 -2.05 3.58
N ARG A 234 22.25 -0.92 3.25
CA ARG A 234 21.87 -0.09 2.11
C ARG A 234 22.12 -0.78 0.76
N GLU A 235 23.28 -1.42 0.62
CA GLU A 235 23.66 -2.08 -0.62
C GLU A 235 22.92 -3.40 -0.82
N ALA A 236 22.24 -3.55 -1.96
CA ALA A 236 21.43 -4.72 -2.27
C ALA A 236 22.26 -6.02 -2.32
N SER A 237 23.46 -5.96 -2.88
CA SER A 237 24.39 -7.10 -2.92
C SER A 237 24.81 -7.54 -1.51
N ALA A 238 25.06 -6.60 -0.61
CA ALA A 238 25.41 -6.90 0.78
C ALA A 238 24.21 -7.50 1.56
N ARG A 239 22.96 -7.03 1.31
CA ARG A 239 21.76 -7.66 1.88
C ARG A 239 21.61 -9.11 1.44
N VAL A 240 21.75 -9.35 0.14
CA VAL A 240 21.69 -10.70 -0.43
C VAL A 240 22.77 -11.61 0.16
N ALA A 241 24.01 -11.14 0.24
CA ALA A 241 25.13 -11.91 0.82
C ALA A 241 24.89 -12.23 2.32
N ALA A 242 24.35 -11.29 3.09
CA ALA A 242 24.00 -11.52 4.50
C ALA A 242 22.93 -12.60 4.67
N LEU A 243 21.94 -12.65 3.77
CA LEU A 243 20.92 -13.71 3.76
C LEU A 243 21.54 -15.09 3.40
N GLU A 244 22.38 -15.16 2.37
CA GLU A 244 23.05 -16.38 1.95
C GLU A 244 23.99 -16.94 3.04
N ALA A 245 24.63 -16.05 3.79
CA ALA A 245 25.48 -16.40 4.94
C ALA A 245 24.67 -16.75 6.21
N GLY A 246 23.34 -16.62 6.20
CA GLY A 246 22.47 -16.87 7.36
C GLY A 246 22.59 -15.82 8.47
N GLN A 247 23.19 -14.67 8.20
CA GLN A 247 23.31 -13.55 9.15
C GLN A 247 21.99 -12.80 9.36
N VAL A 248 21.08 -12.89 8.38
CA VAL A 248 19.71 -12.38 8.43
C VAL A 248 18.75 -13.44 7.89
N GLN A 249 17.51 -13.46 8.38
CA GLN A 249 16.48 -14.40 7.93
C GLN A 249 15.53 -13.81 6.89
N TYR A 250 15.58 -12.51 6.66
CA TYR A 250 14.68 -11.80 5.74
C TYR A 250 15.37 -10.57 5.15
N VAL A 251 15.17 -10.33 3.86
CA VAL A 251 15.65 -9.14 3.14
C VAL A 251 14.60 -8.59 2.18
N GLU A 252 14.54 -7.27 2.07
CA GLU A 252 13.71 -6.53 1.12
C GLU A 252 14.52 -6.09 -0.10
N ASP A 253 13.80 -5.69 -1.17
CA ASP A 253 14.34 -5.09 -2.39
C ASP A 253 15.49 -5.90 -3.00
N VAL A 254 15.22 -7.19 -3.24
CA VAL A 254 16.16 -8.09 -3.90
C VAL A 254 16.16 -7.79 -5.40
N PRO A 255 17.32 -7.49 -6.01
CA PRO A 255 17.39 -7.31 -7.46
C PRO A 255 16.92 -8.54 -8.23
N VAL A 256 16.19 -8.34 -9.35
CA VAL A 256 15.56 -9.44 -10.13
C VAL A 256 16.58 -10.52 -10.52
N LEU A 257 17.80 -10.14 -10.94
CA LEU A 257 18.85 -11.10 -11.29
C LEU A 257 19.34 -11.89 -10.08
N ALA A 258 19.49 -11.24 -8.92
CA ALA A 258 19.87 -11.92 -7.69
C ALA A 258 18.75 -12.87 -7.22
N ALA A 259 17.49 -12.47 -7.33
CA ALA A 259 16.34 -13.29 -6.99
C ALA A 259 16.31 -14.60 -7.77
N LYS A 260 16.54 -14.55 -9.11
CA LYS A 260 16.65 -15.75 -9.95
C LYS A 260 17.73 -16.72 -9.47
N ARG A 261 18.87 -16.20 -9.00
CA ARG A 261 19.95 -17.02 -8.43
C ARG A 261 19.54 -17.62 -7.07
N LEU A 262 18.89 -16.84 -6.21
CA LEU A 262 18.44 -17.30 -4.90
C LEU A 262 17.36 -18.39 -4.98
N GLU A 263 16.53 -18.40 -6.02
CA GLU A 263 15.50 -19.43 -6.25
C GLU A 263 16.08 -20.85 -6.34
N SER A 264 17.34 -20.98 -6.81
CA SER A 264 18.06 -22.27 -6.86
C SER A 264 18.63 -22.72 -5.51
N ASN A 265 18.65 -21.86 -4.49
CA ASN A 265 19.17 -22.18 -3.16
C ASN A 265 18.10 -22.88 -2.32
N ALA A 266 18.30 -24.18 -2.02
CA ALA A 266 17.35 -24.97 -1.24
C ALA A 266 17.07 -24.43 0.18
N LYS A 267 17.95 -23.62 0.74
CA LYS A 267 17.79 -23.00 2.09
C LYS A 267 17.01 -21.71 2.08
N LEU A 268 16.72 -21.15 0.90
CA LEU A 268 16.08 -19.85 0.73
C LEU A 268 14.76 -19.98 0.00
N LYS A 269 13.91 -18.97 0.12
CA LYS A 269 12.72 -18.76 -0.71
C LYS A 269 12.66 -17.31 -1.15
N VAL A 270 12.27 -17.09 -2.40
CA VAL A 270 12.00 -15.77 -2.97
C VAL A 270 10.47 -15.60 -3.06
N ILE A 271 10.01 -14.41 -2.77
CA ILE A 271 8.58 -14.04 -2.83
C ILE A 271 8.45 -12.79 -3.68
N ASP A 272 7.51 -12.81 -4.62
CA ASP A 272 7.09 -11.61 -5.34
C ASP A 272 6.10 -10.83 -4.49
N LEU A 273 6.49 -9.61 -4.09
CA LEU A 273 5.59 -8.64 -3.49
C LEU A 273 4.98 -7.81 -4.62
N LEU A 274 3.82 -8.20 -5.08
CA LEU A 274 3.14 -7.59 -6.21
C LEU A 274 1.65 -7.45 -5.90
N PRO A 275 1.09 -6.25 -5.92
CA PRO A 275 1.67 -4.99 -6.38
C PRO A 275 2.48 -4.23 -5.29
N ALA A 276 3.44 -3.40 -5.71
CA ALA A 276 4.20 -2.51 -4.83
C ALA A 276 4.18 -1.04 -5.28
N ALA A 277 4.07 -0.78 -6.58
CA ALA A 277 3.94 0.56 -7.16
C ALA A 277 3.18 0.51 -8.49
N GLN A 278 2.78 1.67 -8.97
CA GLN A 278 2.08 1.85 -10.24
C GLN A 278 2.88 2.79 -11.14
N PRO A 279 3.69 2.27 -12.07
CA PRO A 279 4.24 3.07 -13.17
C PRO A 279 3.12 3.69 -14.00
N VAL A 280 3.26 4.97 -14.31
CA VAL A 280 2.30 5.76 -15.09
C VAL A 280 3.02 6.68 -16.07
N MET A 281 2.32 7.07 -17.14
CA MET A 281 2.69 8.20 -17.98
C MET A 281 1.67 9.31 -17.74
N LEU A 282 2.11 10.40 -17.12
CA LEU A 282 1.30 11.60 -16.92
C LEU A 282 1.12 12.31 -18.27
N ILE A 283 -0.08 12.84 -18.49
CA ILE A 283 -0.41 13.59 -19.71
C ILE A 283 -0.80 15.01 -19.31
N ASN A 284 -0.13 15.99 -19.88
CA ASN A 284 -0.52 17.38 -19.75
C ASN A 284 -1.71 17.68 -20.65
N SER A 285 -2.92 17.57 -20.13
CA SER A 285 -4.15 17.74 -20.89
C SER A 285 -4.54 19.20 -21.17
N VAL A 286 -3.74 20.16 -20.71
CA VAL A 286 -3.98 21.60 -20.99
C VAL A 286 -2.96 22.20 -21.96
N GLN A 287 -1.82 21.53 -22.18
CA GLN A 287 -0.77 21.93 -23.11
C GLN A 287 -1.05 21.36 -24.52
N ALA A 288 -1.01 22.19 -25.55
CA ALA A 288 -1.03 21.72 -26.93
C ALA A 288 0.24 20.92 -27.26
N PRO A 289 0.17 19.86 -28.11
CA PRO A 289 -1.03 19.33 -28.76
C PRO A 289 -1.79 18.31 -27.90
N THR A 290 -1.30 17.94 -26.70
CA THR A 290 -1.93 16.93 -25.82
C THR A 290 -3.20 17.42 -25.11
N ASN A 291 -3.60 18.68 -25.28
CA ASN A 291 -4.95 19.14 -24.91
C ASN A 291 -6.07 18.53 -25.79
N ASN A 292 -5.73 17.92 -26.93
CA ASN A 292 -6.67 17.21 -27.78
C ASN A 292 -6.91 15.77 -27.29
N ALA A 293 -8.14 15.48 -26.86
CA ALA A 293 -8.50 14.15 -26.34
C ALA A 293 -8.33 13.03 -27.37
N LYS A 294 -8.64 13.27 -28.65
CA LYS A 294 -8.48 12.28 -29.72
C LYS A 294 -7.01 11.89 -29.93
N LEU A 295 -6.09 12.86 -29.82
CA LEU A 295 -4.66 12.59 -29.88
C LEU A 295 -4.22 11.72 -28.69
N ARG A 296 -4.67 12.02 -27.48
CA ARG A 296 -4.36 11.21 -26.29
C ARG A 296 -4.91 9.79 -26.44
N GLN A 297 -6.13 9.63 -26.93
CA GLN A 297 -6.75 8.32 -27.22
C GLN A 297 -5.99 7.55 -28.30
N ALA A 298 -5.51 8.23 -29.35
CA ALA A 298 -4.67 7.61 -30.39
C ALA A 298 -3.38 7.05 -29.80
N MET A 299 -2.68 7.85 -28.99
CA MET A 299 -1.45 7.43 -28.31
C MET A 299 -1.69 6.23 -27.39
N GLN A 300 -2.77 6.26 -26.58
CA GLN A 300 -3.08 5.13 -25.67
C GLN A 300 -3.42 3.85 -26.44
N ALA A 301 -4.15 3.95 -27.56
CA ALA A 301 -4.52 2.80 -28.36
C ALA A 301 -3.32 2.12 -29.06
N ALA A 302 -2.24 2.87 -29.32
CA ALA A 302 -1.03 2.38 -29.98
C ALA A 302 -0.07 1.65 -29.04
N VAL A 303 -0.09 1.95 -27.73
CA VAL A 303 0.94 1.47 -26.79
C VAL A 303 0.69 0.03 -26.36
N ASP A 304 1.70 -0.83 -26.56
CA ASP A 304 1.77 -2.17 -25.95
C ASP A 304 2.30 -2.08 -24.51
N MET A 305 1.36 -2.05 -23.56
CA MET A 305 1.70 -1.95 -22.14
C MET A 305 2.51 -3.14 -21.63
N LYS A 306 2.38 -4.33 -22.25
CA LYS A 306 3.15 -5.52 -21.86
C LYS A 306 4.62 -5.34 -22.21
N GLU A 307 4.92 -4.83 -23.40
CA GLU A 307 6.30 -4.55 -23.82
C GLU A 307 6.92 -3.46 -22.94
N VAL A 308 6.19 -2.34 -22.74
CA VAL A 308 6.62 -1.24 -21.86
C VAL A 308 6.95 -1.74 -20.46
N MET A 309 6.05 -2.51 -19.84
CA MET A 309 6.24 -3.00 -18.48
C MET A 309 7.33 -4.07 -18.39
N THR A 310 7.49 -4.91 -19.42
CA THR A 310 8.59 -5.88 -19.47
C THR A 310 9.95 -5.18 -19.41
N ALA A 311 10.12 -4.13 -20.21
CA ALA A 311 11.36 -3.35 -20.21
C ALA A 311 11.54 -2.56 -18.91
N ALA A 312 10.49 -1.93 -18.40
CA ALA A 312 10.52 -1.05 -17.23
C ALA A 312 10.85 -1.81 -15.93
N THR A 313 10.42 -3.07 -15.79
CA THR A 313 10.46 -3.80 -14.52
C THR A 313 11.25 -5.13 -14.60
N ASP A 314 11.98 -5.35 -15.69
CA ASP A 314 12.67 -6.61 -15.97
C ASP A 314 11.73 -7.84 -15.85
N GLY A 315 10.44 -7.65 -16.19
CA GLY A 315 9.39 -8.66 -16.18
C GLY A 315 8.66 -8.86 -14.84
N ASN A 316 8.98 -8.07 -13.80
CA ASN A 316 8.29 -8.16 -12.50
C ASN A 316 7.08 -7.21 -12.44
N PHE A 317 6.00 -7.57 -13.13
CA PHE A 317 4.78 -6.76 -13.21
C PHE A 317 3.51 -7.59 -13.38
N LYS A 318 2.36 -6.93 -13.17
CA LYS A 318 1.04 -7.37 -13.64
C LYS A 318 0.38 -6.25 -14.43
N LEU A 319 -0.28 -6.61 -15.53
CA LEU A 319 -1.16 -5.66 -16.21
C LEU A 319 -2.41 -5.45 -15.37
N ASN A 320 -2.72 -4.20 -15.09
CA ASN A 320 -3.89 -3.77 -14.33
C ASN A 320 -4.36 -2.41 -14.83
N HIS A 321 -5.61 -2.33 -15.25
CA HIS A 321 -6.23 -1.13 -15.81
C HIS A 321 -6.74 -0.16 -14.74
N SER A 322 -7.02 -0.64 -13.52
CA SER A 322 -7.57 0.17 -12.45
C SER A 322 -6.47 0.83 -11.62
N PHE A 323 -6.72 2.02 -11.12
CA PHE A 323 -5.83 2.72 -10.20
C PHE A 323 -5.90 2.21 -8.77
N VAL A 324 -6.88 1.38 -8.45
CA VAL A 324 -6.92 0.59 -7.24
C VAL A 324 -6.55 -0.86 -7.54
N TYR A 325 -6.07 -1.58 -6.54
CA TYR A 325 -5.62 -2.96 -6.74
C TYR A 325 -6.79 -3.95 -6.66
N PRO A 326 -6.68 -5.15 -7.27
CA PRO A 326 -7.79 -6.10 -7.39
C PRO A 326 -8.44 -6.55 -6.06
N ASN A 327 -7.70 -6.51 -4.95
CA ASN A 327 -8.23 -6.81 -3.62
C ASN A 327 -8.90 -5.62 -2.92
N ASN A 328 -8.85 -4.42 -3.52
CA ASN A 328 -9.50 -3.24 -2.97
C ASN A 328 -11.02 -3.27 -3.29
N PRO A 329 -11.91 -2.91 -2.33
CA PRO A 329 -13.35 -2.93 -2.56
C PRO A 329 -13.84 -2.00 -3.69
N TYR A 330 -13.04 -1.03 -4.11
CA TYR A 330 -13.35 -0.12 -5.21
C TYR A 330 -12.86 -0.60 -6.58
N PHE A 331 -12.17 -1.73 -6.66
CA PHE A 331 -11.72 -2.27 -7.94
C PHE A 331 -12.90 -2.51 -8.90
N ASN A 332 -12.77 -2.06 -10.15
CA ASN A 332 -13.80 -2.20 -11.18
C ASN A 332 -13.18 -2.26 -12.58
N ASP A 333 -13.98 -2.62 -13.56
CA ASP A 333 -13.55 -2.83 -14.96
C ASP A 333 -13.80 -1.62 -15.89
N ALA A 334 -14.15 -0.43 -15.36
CA ALA A 334 -14.51 0.72 -16.20
C ALA A 334 -13.36 1.20 -17.11
N GLY A 335 -12.12 1.11 -16.62
CA GLY A 335 -10.94 1.46 -17.41
C GLY A 335 -10.50 0.39 -18.44
N LYS A 336 -10.97 -0.86 -18.29
CA LYS A 336 -10.51 -2.00 -19.07
C LYS A 336 -10.66 -1.87 -20.61
N PRO A 337 -11.76 -1.31 -21.16
CA PRO A 337 -11.90 -1.15 -22.61
C PRO A 337 -10.88 -0.21 -23.25
N TYR A 338 -10.23 0.63 -22.45
CA TYR A 338 -9.26 1.62 -22.90
C TYR A 338 -7.81 1.21 -22.66
N TYR A 339 -7.60 0.18 -21.85
CA TYR A 339 -6.28 -0.21 -21.36
C TYR A 339 -5.63 -1.28 -22.25
N SER A 340 -4.35 -1.08 -22.61
CA SER A 340 -3.51 -2.04 -23.36
C SER A 340 -4.20 -2.59 -24.62
N VAL A 341 -4.89 -1.73 -25.35
CA VAL A 341 -5.70 -2.09 -26.53
C VAL A 341 -4.80 -2.59 -27.65
N ASN A 342 -3.61 -1.98 -27.80
CA ASN A 342 -2.59 -2.30 -28.80
C ASN A 342 -3.20 -2.49 -30.21
N ASP A 343 -4.08 -1.55 -30.61
CA ASP A 343 -4.80 -1.56 -31.89
C ASP A 343 -4.28 -0.44 -32.79
N THR A 344 -3.29 -0.77 -33.61
CA THR A 344 -2.67 0.16 -34.57
C THR A 344 -3.68 0.76 -35.55
N LYS A 345 -4.71 0.01 -35.98
CA LYS A 345 -5.73 0.52 -36.88
C LYS A 345 -6.57 1.60 -36.24
N LYS A 346 -7.07 1.32 -35.01
CA LYS A 346 -7.82 2.29 -34.22
C LYS A 346 -6.95 3.51 -33.86
N ALA A 347 -5.69 3.30 -33.52
CA ALA A 347 -4.76 4.37 -33.21
C ALA A 347 -4.54 5.32 -34.38
N LYS A 348 -4.31 4.79 -35.60
CA LYS A 348 -4.18 5.59 -36.83
C LYS A 348 -5.46 6.35 -37.17
N GLN A 349 -6.63 5.73 -37.01
CA GLN A 349 -7.92 6.40 -37.22
C GLN A 349 -8.07 7.59 -36.25
N LEU A 350 -7.85 7.37 -34.95
CA LEU A 350 -7.96 8.42 -33.95
C LEU A 350 -6.93 9.54 -34.14
N LEU A 351 -5.72 9.20 -34.59
CA LEU A 351 -4.69 10.18 -34.94
C LEU A 351 -5.14 11.08 -36.10
N ALA A 352 -5.72 10.50 -37.17
CA ALA A 352 -6.28 11.27 -38.28
C ALA A 352 -7.45 12.16 -37.83
N GLU A 353 -8.37 11.63 -37.01
CA GLU A 353 -9.50 12.38 -36.44
C GLU A 353 -9.06 13.52 -35.49
N SER A 354 -7.88 13.40 -34.87
CA SER A 354 -7.35 14.45 -33.98
C SER A 354 -6.91 15.71 -34.74
N GLY A 355 -6.64 15.59 -36.02
CA GLY A 355 -6.10 16.69 -36.84
C GLY A 355 -4.65 17.04 -36.53
N TYR A 356 -3.91 16.16 -35.84
CA TYR A 356 -2.50 16.34 -35.50
C TYR A 356 -1.63 16.53 -36.77
N LYS A 357 -0.72 17.53 -36.76
CA LYS A 357 0.09 17.92 -37.93
C LYS A 357 1.58 17.62 -37.75
N GLY A 358 1.98 16.91 -36.70
CA GLY A 358 3.40 16.61 -36.43
C GLY A 358 4.04 17.58 -35.45
N GLU A 359 3.26 18.35 -34.69
CA GLU A 359 3.76 19.20 -33.63
C GLU A 359 4.55 18.36 -32.61
N PRO A 360 5.71 18.84 -32.10
CA PRO A 360 6.50 18.06 -31.18
C PRO A 360 5.76 17.83 -29.83
N ILE A 361 5.80 16.58 -29.37
CA ILE A 361 5.32 16.18 -28.05
C ILE A 361 6.54 15.99 -27.15
N VAL A 362 6.72 16.88 -26.19
CA VAL A 362 7.80 16.81 -25.22
C VAL A 362 7.47 15.77 -24.15
N MET A 363 8.25 14.67 -24.15
CA MET A 363 8.13 13.58 -23.20
C MET A 363 9.30 13.65 -22.20
N LEU A 364 8.98 13.90 -20.93
CA LEU A 364 9.97 14.00 -19.85
C LEU A 364 10.24 12.61 -19.24
N THR A 365 11.51 12.35 -18.93
CA THR A 365 11.95 11.19 -18.16
C THR A 365 13.23 11.49 -17.39
N ASN A 366 13.68 10.56 -16.54
CA ASN A 366 14.91 10.67 -15.76
C ASN A 366 15.64 9.33 -15.66
N LYS A 367 16.94 9.35 -15.37
CA LYS A 367 17.76 8.15 -15.14
C LYS A 367 17.89 7.76 -13.67
N ASP A 368 17.42 8.60 -12.76
CA ASP A 368 17.44 8.32 -11.32
C ASP A 368 16.52 7.14 -10.96
N TYR A 369 15.40 7.04 -11.70
CA TYR A 369 14.47 5.90 -11.63
C TYR A 369 14.46 5.14 -12.95
N GLN A 370 15.17 4.01 -13.01
CA GLN A 370 15.35 3.23 -14.25
C GLN A 370 14.05 2.81 -14.92
N TYR A 371 13.01 2.50 -14.15
CA TYR A 371 11.70 2.13 -14.71
C TYR A 371 11.04 3.29 -15.47
N MET A 372 11.22 4.54 -15.02
CA MET A 372 10.71 5.73 -15.73
C MET A 372 11.46 5.92 -17.05
N TYR A 373 12.79 5.77 -17.02
CA TYR A 373 13.61 5.90 -18.22
C TYR A 373 13.27 4.85 -19.26
N LYS A 374 13.26 3.57 -18.86
CA LYS A 374 13.00 2.44 -19.76
C LYS A 374 11.57 2.50 -20.33
N SER A 375 10.56 2.83 -19.52
CA SER A 375 9.18 2.97 -20.02
C SER A 375 9.04 4.08 -21.04
N ALA A 376 9.66 5.25 -20.81
CA ALA A 376 9.64 6.37 -21.76
C ALA A 376 10.32 6.04 -23.07
N LEU A 377 11.45 5.32 -23.04
CA LEU A 377 12.15 4.88 -24.25
C LEU A 377 11.25 4.00 -25.13
N VAL A 378 10.68 2.92 -24.58
CA VAL A 378 9.82 2.01 -25.33
C VAL A 378 8.58 2.72 -25.86
N MET A 379 7.90 3.51 -25.01
CA MET A 379 6.73 4.29 -25.43
C MET A 379 7.08 5.31 -26.52
N SER A 380 8.24 5.97 -26.42
CA SER A 380 8.69 6.92 -27.46
C SER A 380 8.79 6.25 -28.83
N GLU A 381 9.38 5.05 -28.90
CA GLU A 381 9.51 4.33 -30.18
C GLU A 381 8.13 3.89 -30.71
N GLN A 382 7.30 3.29 -29.88
CA GLN A 382 5.93 2.87 -30.30
C GLN A 382 5.08 4.05 -30.80
N LEU A 383 5.22 5.23 -30.17
CA LEU A 383 4.49 6.44 -30.60
C LEU A 383 5.08 7.05 -31.88
N LYS A 384 6.40 6.97 -32.09
CA LYS A 384 7.01 7.34 -33.38
C LYS A 384 6.57 6.44 -34.52
N ASP A 385 6.41 5.13 -34.28
CA ASP A 385 5.88 4.18 -35.26
C ASP A 385 4.43 4.48 -35.63
N LEU A 386 3.65 5.07 -34.72
CA LEU A 386 2.31 5.60 -35.01
C LEU A 386 2.35 6.86 -35.90
N GLY A 387 3.47 7.57 -35.97
CA GLY A 387 3.65 8.85 -36.66
C GLY A 387 3.56 10.07 -35.74
N VAL A 388 3.71 9.88 -34.44
CA VAL A 388 3.75 10.97 -33.44
C VAL A 388 5.19 11.47 -33.27
N ASN A 389 5.39 12.79 -33.34
CA ASN A 389 6.70 13.43 -33.21
C ASN A 389 7.10 13.56 -31.73
N ILE A 390 7.73 12.55 -31.17
CA ILE A 390 8.17 12.55 -29.76
C ILE A 390 9.57 13.17 -29.62
N LYS A 391 9.66 14.21 -28.78
CA LYS A 391 10.90 14.80 -28.30
C LYS A 391 11.13 14.32 -26.86
N LEU A 392 12.01 13.33 -26.69
CA LEU A 392 12.36 12.80 -25.37
C LEU A 392 13.36 13.74 -24.68
N GLU A 393 13.01 14.22 -23.48
CA GLU A 393 13.89 15.03 -22.63
C GLU A 393 14.21 14.26 -21.35
N VAL A 394 15.53 14.08 -21.11
CA VAL A 394 16.05 13.35 -19.94
C VAL A 394 16.61 14.38 -18.95
N LEU A 395 15.95 14.50 -17.80
CA LEU A 395 16.27 15.44 -16.74
C LEU A 395 16.70 14.69 -15.47
N ASP A 396 17.21 15.39 -14.47
CA ASP A 396 17.26 14.85 -13.11
C ASP A 396 15.85 14.83 -12.49
N TRP A 397 15.64 13.96 -11.50
CA TRP A 397 14.31 13.79 -10.90
C TRP A 397 13.74 15.06 -10.25
N PRO A 398 14.48 15.85 -9.44
CA PRO A 398 13.94 17.08 -8.87
C PRO A 398 13.48 18.07 -9.93
N THR A 399 14.28 18.32 -10.96
CA THR A 399 13.93 19.22 -12.09
C THR A 399 12.70 18.71 -12.84
N MET A 400 12.64 17.42 -13.15
CA MET A 400 11.50 16.81 -13.81
C MET A 400 10.23 16.89 -12.96
N ALA A 401 10.31 16.60 -11.66
CA ALA A 401 9.19 16.66 -10.74
C ALA A 401 8.62 18.09 -10.62
N ASP A 402 9.47 19.10 -10.59
CA ASP A 402 9.05 20.51 -10.57
C ASP A 402 8.42 20.95 -11.90
N LEU A 403 9.00 20.53 -13.03
CA LEU A 403 8.45 20.88 -14.36
C LEU A 403 7.09 20.19 -14.58
N SER A 404 6.94 18.93 -14.18
CA SER A 404 5.68 18.17 -14.36
C SER A 404 4.48 18.74 -13.57
N ARG A 405 4.70 19.64 -12.62
CA ARG A 405 3.65 20.37 -11.90
C ARG A 405 3.22 21.68 -12.59
N LYS A 406 3.97 22.14 -13.59
CA LYS A 406 3.64 23.33 -14.37
C LYS A 406 2.63 22.98 -15.47
N ARG A 407 1.81 23.95 -15.89
CA ARG A 407 0.81 23.75 -16.94
C ARG A 407 1.37 23.86 -18.36
N GLU A 408 2.64 24.16 -18.50
CA GLU A 408 3.33 24.37 -19.78
C GLU A 408 4.76 23.81 -19.75
N GLY A 409 5.36 23.67 -20.93
CA GLY A 409 6.74 23.20 -21.10
C GLY A 409 6.89 21.69 -21.21
N TRP A 410 5.81 20.92 -21.17
CA TRP A 410 5.83 19.47 -21.34
C TRP A 410 4.47 18.93 -21.77
N ASN A 411 4.44 17.74 -22.37
CA ASN A 411 3.23 17.07 -22.84
C ASN A 411 3.01 15.72 -22.14
N MET A 412 4.07 14.96 -21.93
CA MET A 412 4.06 13.66 -21.27
C MET A 412 5.19 13.60 -20.24
N ALA A 413 5.00 12.87 -19.15
CA ALA A 413 6.05 12.69 -18.14
C ALA A 413 5.96 11.29 -17.51
N ALA A 414 7.05 10.52 -17.62
CA ALA A 414 7.15 9.21 -16.98
C ALA A 414 7.20 9.36 -15.47
N SER A 415 6.34 8.66 -14.75
CA SER A 415 6.22 8.78 -13.29
C SER A 415 5.85 7.44 -12.66
N GLY A 416 5.78 7.40 -11.35
CA GLY A 416 5.29 6.27 -10.58
C GLY A 416 4.47 6.75 -9.40
N LEU A 417 3.34 6.10 -9.19
CA LEU A 417 2.52 6.33 -8.02
C LEU A 417 2.93 5.31 -6.97
N ALA A 418 3.53 5.77 -5.89
CA ALA A 418 3.77 4.94 -4.71
C ALA A 418 2.45 4.69 -3.97
N ILE A 419 1.41 4.36 -4.71
CA ILE A 419 0.09 4.02 -4.18
C ILE A 419 0.18 2.59 -3.69
N GLN A 420 0.25 2.46 -2.40
CA GLN A 420 0.29 1.16 -1.76
C GLN A 420 -1.09 0.48 -1.83
N PRO A 421 -1.19 -0.85 -1.81
CA PRO A 421 -2.45 -1.58 -1.96
C PRO A 421 -3.56 -1.16 -1.01
N PHE A 422 -3.20 -0.60 0.13
CA PHE A 422 -4.13 -0.12 1.14
C PHE A 422 -4.65 1.30 0.91
N VAL A 423 -4.19 1.97 -0.17
CA VAL A 423 -4.64 3.32 -0.46
C VAL A 423 -5.85 3.25 -1.38
N GLY A 424 -6.98 3.73 -0.91
CA GLY A 424 -8.21 3.77 -1.68
C GLY A 424 -8.29 4.99 -2.62
N PRO A 425 -9.43 5.16 -3.30
CA PRO A 425 -9.67 6.21 -4.28
C PRO A 425 -9.33 7.63 -3.82
N TYR A 426 -9.58 7.94 -2.56
CA TYR A 426 -9.34 9.26 -2.01
C TYR A 426 -7.89 9.73 -2.18
N SER A 427 -6.92 8.89 -1.85
CA SER A 427 -5.50 9.25 -1.97
C SER A 427 -5.06 9.40 -3.42
N PHE A 428 -5.61 8.59 -4.32
CA PHE A 428 -5.41 8.72 -5.75
C PHE A 428 -5.96 10.07 -6.26
N MET A 429 -7.20 10.41 -5.92
CA MET A 429 -7.82 11.66 -6.36
C MET A 429 -7.12 12.90 -5.80
N LYS A 430 -6.55 12.84 -4.60
CA LYS A 430 -5.73 13.92 -4.03
C LYS A 430 -4.53 14.27 -4.91
N LEU A 431 -3.95 13.30 -5.63
CA LEU A 431 -2.84 13.53 -6.58
C LEU A 431 -3.29 14.18 -7.89
N PHE A 432 -4.52 13.95 -8.32
CA PHE A 432 -5.05 14.42 -9.60
C PHE A 432 -6.01 15.60 -9.47
N TRP A 433 -6.49 15.89 -8.26
CA TRP A 433 -7.47 16.93 -7.96
C TRP A 433 -7.00 17.84 -6.85
N GLY A 434 -7.10 19.15 -7.06
CA GLY A 434 -6.69 20.15 -6.07
C GLY A 434 -5.39 20.84 -6.42
N ALA A 435 -4.81 21.60 -5.48
CA ALA A 435 -3.68 22.49 -5.71
C ALA A 435 -2.37 21.80 -6.14
N THR A 436 -2.25 20.51 -5.88
CA THR A 436 -1.06 19.70 -6.20
C THR A 436 -1.28 18.68 -7.31
N HIS A 437 -2.39 18.81 -8.06
CA HIS A 437 -2.70 17.86 -9.12
C HIS A 437 -1.64 17.84 -10.23
N ILE A 438 -1.40 16.65 -10.75
CA ILE A 438 -0.33 16.38 -11.72
C ILE A 438 -0.85 15.98 -13.11
N ALA A 439 -2.16 15.84 -13.29
CA ALA A 439 -2.77 15.45 -14.56
C ALA A 439 -3.72 16.50 -15.14
N PHE A 440 -3.91 17.63 -14.49
CA PHE A 440 -4.70 18.78 -14.93
C PHE A 440 -6.11 18.48 -15.45
N ALA A 441 -6.79 17.52 -14.82
CA ALA A 441 -8.17 17.15 -15.14
C ALA A 441 -9.22 18.05 -14.43
N ASP A 442 -8.82 19.18 -13.91
CA ASP A 442 -9.55 20.06 -13.00
C ASP A 442 -10.74 20.84 -13.63
N LYS A 443 -10.99 20.64 -14.90
CA LYS A 443 -12.11 21.29 -15.63
C LYS A 443 -13.07 20.29 -16.26
N ASP A 444 -13.03 19.04 -15.85
CA ASP A 444 -13.94 18.02 -16.37
C ASP A 444 -15.19 17.91 -15.48
N PRO A 445 -16.35 18.42 -15.96
CA PRO A 445 -17.56 18.46 -15.13
C PRO A 445 -18.07 17.05 -14.76
N VAL A 446 -17.79 16.04 -15.59
CA VAL A 446 -18.17 14.65 -15.28
C VAL A 446 -17.37 14.12 -14.09
N LEU A 447 -16.08 14.42 -14.05
CA LEU A 447 -15.22 14.05 -12.92
C LEU A 447 -15.61 14.81 -11.66
N GLU A 448 -15.89 16.13 -11.78
CA GLU A 448 -16.29 16.96 -10.62
C GLU A 448 -17.62 16.49 -10.01
N GLU A 449 -18.59 16.16 -10.84
CA GLU A 449 -19.87 15.61 -10.38
C GLU A 449 -19.68 14.25 -9.69
N ALA A 450 -18.93 13.33 -10.32
CA ALA A 450 -18.68 12.01 -9.76
C ALA A 450 -17.89 12.09 -8.44
N TRP A 451 -16.88 12.97 -8.36
CA TRP A 451 -16.13 13.22 -7.14
C TRP A 451 -16.98 13.81 -6.02
N THR A 452 -17.89 14.72 -6.38
CA THR A 452 -18.87 15.26 -5.44
C THR A 452 -19.78 14.15 -4.88
N LYS A 453 -20.30 13.25 -5.74
CA LYS A 453 -21.10 12.10 -5.32
C LYS A 453 -20.28 11.17 -4.40
N PHE A 454 -19.03 10.87 -4.76
CA PHE A 454 -18.13 10.05 -3.96
C PHE A 454 -17.98 10.58 -2.52
N ASN A 455 -17.80 11.89 -2.37
CA ASN A 455 -17.57 12.53 -1.07
C ASN A 455 -18.84 12.80 -0.25
N LYS A 456 -20.03 12.70 -0.86
CA LYS A 456 -21.31 12.96 -0.18
C LYS A 456 -22.01 11.71 0.35
N SER A 457 -21.56 10.50 0.00
CA SER A 457 -22.23 9.28 0.45
C SER A 457 -21.43 8.51 1.50
N LEU A 458 -22.07 8.13 2.59
CA LEU A 458 -21.55 7.18 3.57
C LEU A 458 -21.73 5.72 3.11
N LYS A 459 -22.58 5.47 2.12
CA LYS A 459 -22.81 4.12 1.59
C LYS A 459 -21.70 3.71 0.64
N LEU A 460 -21.09 2.55 0.92
CA LEU A 460 -19.98 2.03 0.11
C LEU A 460 -20.37 1.84 -1.37
N ASP A 461 -21.58 1.34 -1.64
CA ASP A 461 -22.03 1.07 -3.01
C ASP A 461 -22.18 2.34 -3.84
N ASP A 462 -22.71 3.44 -3.24
CA ASP A 462 -22.77 4.74 -3.92
C ASP A 462 -21.38 5.27 -4.25
N ARG A 463 -20.44 5.14 -3.31
CA ARG A 463 -19.02 5.52 -3.53
C ARG A 463 -18.36 4.66 -4.60
N LYS A 464 -18.62 3.34 -4.62
CA LYS A 464 -18.15 2.45 -5.69
C LYS A 464 -18.67 2.87 -7.06
N ALA A 465 -19.97 3.18 -7.16
CA ALA A 465 -20.58 3.65 -8.40
C ALA A 465 -19.94 4.96 -8.88
N ALA A 466 -19.75 5.92 -7.99
CA ALA A 466 -19.08 7.18 -8.31
C ALA A 466 -17.63 6.97 -8.73
N TRP A 467 -16.89 6.08 -8.04
CA TRP A 467 -15.52 5.74 -8.41
C TRP A 467 -15.43 5.07 -9.78
N THR A 468 -16.37 4.18 -10.11
CA THR A 468 -16.48 3.56 -11.45
C THR A 468 -16.63 4.61 -12.55
N GLN A 469 -17.44 5.66 -12.31
CA GLN A 469 -17.56 6.79 -13.26
C GLN A 469 -16.24 7.55 -13.40
N ILE A 470 -15.53 7.78 -12.27
CA ILE A 470 -14.24 8.47 -12.28
C ILE A 470 -13.21 7.68 -13.09
N GLU A 471 -13.01 6.39 -12.80
CA GLU A 471 -12.02 5.58 -13.51
C GLU A 471 -12.34 5.46 -15.01
N GLY A 472 -13.61 5.24 -15.36
CA GLY A 472 -14.04 5.20 -16.76
C GLY A 472 -13.75 6.51 -17.49
N ARG A 473 -14.05 7.66 -16.85
CA ARG A 473 -13.79 8.98 -17.45
C ARG A 473 -12.29 9.28 -17.56
N MET A 474 -11.51 8.96 -16.53
CA MET A 474 -10.05 9.12 -16.55
C MET A 474 -9.41 8.32 -17.68
N ALA A 475 -9.86 7.08 -17.89
CA ALA A 475 -9.36 6.21 -18.94
C ALA A 475 -9.81 6.65 -20.35
N ASP A 476 -11.09 7.05 -20.51
CA ASP A 476 -11.62 7.54 -21.78
C ASP A 476 -10.90 8.82 -22.24
N GLN A 477 -10.73 9.78 -21.34
CA GLN A 477 -10.07 11.05 -21.65
C GLN A 477 -8.54 10.98 -21.64
N VAL A 478 -7.97 9.88 -21.17
CA VAL A 478 -6.53 9.64 -21.10
C VAL A 478 -5.80 10.79 -20.37
N TYR A 479 -6.26 11.11 -19.18
CA TYR A 479 -5.56 12.09 -18.32
C TYR A 479 -4.26 11.53 -17.76
N VAL A 480 -4.23 10.21 -17.55
CA VAL A 480 -3.05 9.43 -17.15
C VAL A 480 -3.09 8.09 -17.86
N MET A 481 -1.98 7.67 -18.45
CA MET A 481 -1.83 6.30 -18.92
C MET A 481 -1.25 5.47 -17.78
N LYS A 482 -2.04 4.59 -17.18
CA LYS A 482 -1.52 3.56 -16.30
C LYS A 482 -0.77 2.52 -17.13
N LEU A 483 0.48 2.19 -16.75
CA LEU A 483 1.28 1.22 -17.49
C LEU A 483 1.03 -0.21 -16.95
N GLY A 484 0.89 -0.33 -15.65
CA GLY A 484 0.64 -1.60 -14.96
C GLY A 484 0.94 -1.48 -13.47
N ASP A 485 1.00 -2.62 -12.79
CA ASP A 485 1.47 -2.70 -11.40
C ASP A 485 2.86 -3.33 -11.41
N SER A 486 3.84 -2.67 -10.80
CA SER A 486 5.18 -3.24 -10.60
C SER A 486 5.31 -3.87 -9.21
N GLY A 487 6.22 -4.82 -9.07
CA GLY A 487 6.48 -5.52 -7.84
C GLY A 487 7.90 -5.33 -7.32
N ASN A 488 8.08 -5.66 -6.04
CA ASN A 488 9.39 -5.85 -5.42
C ASN A 488 9.59 -7.35 -5.16
N LYS A 489 10.85 -7.77 -5.05
CA LYS A 489 11.18 -9.13 -4.62
C LYS A 489 11.72 -9.11 -3.20
N LEU A 490 11.24 -10.06 -2.41
CA LEU A 490 11.72 -10.36 -1.06
C LEU A 490 12.44 -11.70 -1.09
N ALA A 491 13.41 -11.90 -0.22
CA ALA A 491 13.99 -13.22 -0.01
C ALA A 491 14.14 -13.51 1.48
N MET A 492 13.99 -14.77 1.85
CA MET A 492 14.06 -15.18 3.26
C MET A 492 14.56 -16.61 3.41
N ALA A 493 14.97 -16.93 4.63
CA ALA A 493 15.29 -18.30 5.01
C ALA A 493 14.06 -19.20 4.82
N ARG A 494 14.27 -20.40 4.28
CA ARG A 494 13.16 -21.34 3.97
C ARG A 494 12.42 -21.82 5.22
N ASN A 495 13.14 -21.93 6.34
CA ASN A 495 12.57 -22.29 7.63
C ASN A 495 11.91 -21.10 8.37
N LEU A 496 11.85 -19.92 7.77
CA LEU A 496 11.04 -18.81 8.29
C LEU A 496 9.58 -19.05 7.86
N SER A 497 8.78 -19.51 8.79
CA SER A 497 7.39 -19.89 8.61
C SER A 497 6.41 -18.82 9.10
N GLY A 498 5.15 -18.89 8.67
CA GLY A 498 4.10 -17.94 9.05
C GLY A 498 4.15 -16.59 8.35
N PHE A 499 5.27 -16.22 7.73
CA PHE A 499 5.39 -14.93 7.03
C PHE A 499 4.39 -14.82 5.88
N LYS A 500 3.57 -13.78 5.92
CA LYS A 500 2.64 -13.42 4.86
C LYS A 500 3.03 -12.05 4.30
N PRO A 501 3.39 -11.96 3.02
CA PRO A 501 3.71 -10.66 2.43
C PRO A 501 2.49 -9.75 2.48
N TYR A 502 2.72 -8.49 2.78
CA TYR A 502 1.69 -7.45 2.74
C TYR A 502 2.32 -6.20 2.15
N ALA A 503 1.88 -5.80 0.98
CA ALA A 503 2.53 -4.72 0.26
C ALA A 503 2.57 -3.43 1.09
N GLY A 504 3.78 -2.88 1.24
CA GLY A 504 4.03 -1.66 2.00
C GLY A 504 4.06 -1.80 3.52
N ALA A 505 4.02 -3.03 4.05
CA ALA A 505 4.18 -3.28 5.49
C ALA A 505 4.83 -4.64 5.74
N VAL A 506 5.77 -4.69 6.69
CA VAL A 506 6.46 -5.93 7.09
C VAL A 506 5.91 -6.37 8.43
N ARG A 507 5.18 -7.50 8.43
CA ARG A 507 4.53 -8.04 9.62
C ARG A 507 5.47 -9.00 10.34
N MET A 508 5.83 -8.72 11.60
CA MET A 508 6.73 -9.53 12.44
C MET A 508 5.97 -10.40 13.46
N TRP A 509 4.63 -10.35 13.44
CA TRP A 509 3.77 -11.25 14.23
C TRP A 509 3.35 -12.45 13.40
N ASP A 510 3.00 -13.55 14.08
CA ASP A 510 2.66 -14.84 13.50
C ASP A 510 3.76 -15.42 12.59
N VAL A 511 5.02 -15.11 12.91
CA VAL A 511 6.23 -15.57 12.20
C VAL A 511 7.13 -16.29 13.19
N TRP A 512 7.66 -17.46 12.79
CA TRP A 512 8.53 -18.31 13.62
C TRP A 512 9.58 -19.03 12.78
N LEU A 513 10.60 -19.60 13.43
CA LEU A 513 11.56 -20.51 12.79
C LEU A 513 11.19 -21.95 13.09
N ASP A 514 11.11 -22.79 12.06
CA ASP A 514 10.90 -24.24 12.15
C ASP A 514 12.15 -24.95 12.65
#